data_5d865f2b97fdf366ca20b22604d63bf0
#
_entry.id   5d865f2b97fdf366ca20b22604d63bf0
#
_cell.length_a   1.000
_cell.length_b   1.000
_cell.length_c   1.000
_cell.angle_alpha   90.00
_cell.angle_beta   90.00
_cell.angle_gamma   90.00
#
_symmetry.space_group_name_H-M   'P 1'
#
loop_
_entity.id
_entity.type
_entity.pdbx_description
1 polymer ?
#
loop_
_entity_poly.entity_id
_entity_poly.type
_entity_poly.pdbx_seq_one_letter_code
_entity_poly.pdbx_strand_id
1 'polypeptide(L)'
;NSGGGLGDSIQLFSLILSLQNHFKTTEFFYLGAHENHFEGKLKEYNINIKTLNLGLKYFGFRWWHILFAKKRFLNKDSDKIDLVIDLQSKLRNTIILNKIPHDHFYSATFGFKFCTKKKEYLSNDHLENLSSFLNINIRKIKFNLRNLHEKYKSEAKRLLPDKNYIGFSLTQGNIYRKKNWSIDNFITLANKISEKNKRPVFFIEKKEIEL
;
A
#
# COMPACT_ATOMS: atom_id res chain seq x y z
N ASN A 1 3.22 3.38 -5.47
CA ASN A 1 3.50 2.42 -4.43
C ASN A 1 4.77 1.61 -4.76
N SER A 2 5.90 1.81 -4.07
CA SER A 2 7.17 1.10 -4.35
C SER A 2 7.28 -0.23 -3.61
N GLY A 3 6.57 -0.39 -2.53
CA GLY A 3 6.50 -1.65 -1.81
C GLY A 3 5.77 -2.68 -2.65
N GLY A 4 4.72 -2.27 -3.31
CA GLY A 4 3.93 -3.04 -4.29
C GLY A 4 3.32 -4.31 -3.74
N GLY A 5 3.48 -4.60 -2.47
CA GLY A 5 2.88 -5.75 -1.83
C GLY A 5 1.38 -5.59 -1.59
N LEU A 6 0.67 -6.72 -1.52
CA LEU A 6 -0.75 -6.74 -1.21
C LEU A 6 -1.05 -6.03 0.12
N GLY A 7 -0.20 -6.24 1.14
CA GLY A 7 -0.33 -5.58 2.45
C GLY A 7 -0.23 -4.06 2.36
N ASP A 8 0.71 -3.52 1.56
CA ASP A 8 0.84 -2.09 1.33
C ASP A 8 -0.42 -1.51 0.67
N SER A 9 -1.03 -2.25 -0.26
CA SER A 9 -2.28 -1.84 -0.91
C SER A 9 -3.47 -1.84 0.05
N ILE A 10 -3.56 -2.82 0.94
CA ILE A 10 -4.61 -2.89 1.98
C ILE A 10 -4.49 -1.73 2.96
N GLN A 11 -3.28 -1.33 3.34
CA GLN A 11 -3.07 -0.16 4.22
C GLN A 11 -3.59 1.14 3.61
N LEU A 12 -3.64 1.24 2.29
CA LEU A 12 -4.15 2.41 1.58
C LEU A 12 -5.68 2.45 1.45
N PHE A 13 -6.41 1.39 1.79
CA PHE A 13 -7.88 1.33 1.58
C PHE A 13 -8.62 2.52 2.17
N SER A 14 -8.37 2.85 3.43
CA SER A 14 -9.07 3.96 4.09
C SER A 14 -8.80 5.29 3.39
N LEU A 15 -7.55 5.54 2.99
CA LEU A 15 -7.16 6.74 2.24
C LEU A 15 -7.87 6.80 0.88
N ILE A 16 -7.77 5.73 0.09
CA ILE A 16 -8.32 5.66 -1.26
C ILE A 16 -9.85 5.80 -1.25
N LEU A 17 -10.54 5.04 -0.38
CA LEU A 17 -11.99 5.13 -0.24
C LEU A 17 -12.44 6.53 0.17
N SER A 18 -11.68 7.20 1.05
CA SER A 18 -11.98 8.57 1.47
C SER A 18 -11.84 9.56 0.31
N LEU A 19 -10.77 9.42 -0.48
CA LEU A 19 -10.53 10.24 -1.66
C LEU A 19 -11.60 10.02 -2.74
N GLN A 20 -11.91 8.77 -3.07
CA GLN A 20 -12.93 8.44 -4.08
C GLN A 20 -14.34 8.89 -3.67
N ASN A 21 -14.66 8.79 -2.39
CA ASN A 21 -15.95 9.27 -1.90
C ASN A 21 -16.05 10.81 -1.94
N HIS A 22 -14.94 11.51 -1.77
CA HIS A 22 -14.89 12.97 -1.85
C HIS A 22 -14.89 13.45 -3.32
N PHE A 23 -14.06 12.83 -4.16
CA PHE A 23 -13.85 13.17 -5.57
C PHE A 23 -14.56 12.18 -6.50
N LYS A 24 -15.90 12.22 -6.52
CA LYS A 24 -16.72 11.21 -7.21
C LYS A 24 -16.56 11.19 -8.73
N THR A 25 -16.20 12.31 -9.34
CA THR A 25 -16.05 12.48 -10.79
C THR A 25 -14.59 12.40 -11.26
N THR A 26 -13.65 12.19 -10.35
CA THR A 26 -12.21 12.15 -10.65
C THR A 26 -11.77 10.74 -11.02
N GLU A 27 -10.97 10.62 -12.05
CA GLU A 27 -10.27 9.37 -12.37
C GLU A 27 -9.04 9.19 -11.48
N PHE A 28 -8.87 7.96 -10.98
CA PHE A 28 -7.75 7.58 -10.14
C PHE A 28 -6.82 6.63 -10.90
N PHE A 29 -5.53 6.96 -10.89
CA PHE A 29 -4.51 6.14 -11.52
C PHE A 29 -3.50 5.61 -10.50
N TYR A 30 -3.13 4.37 -10.67
CA TYR A 30 -2.02 3.74 -9.98
C TYR A 30 -0.78 3.77 -10.86
N LEU A 31 0.29 4.33 -10.34
CA LEU A 31 1.61 4.26 -10.94
C LEU A 31 2.57 3.65 -9.94
N GLY A 32 3.09 2.49 -10.25
CA GLY A 32 3.93 1.74 -9.33
C GLY A 32 4.89 0.80 -10.03
N ALA A 33 5.76 0.23 -9.22
CA ALA A 33 6.79 -0.70 -9.66
C ALA A 33 6.28 -2.15 -9.80
N HIS A 34 5.15 -2.45 -9.21
CA HIS A 34 4.49 -3.76 -9.19
C HIS A 34 3.08 -3.67 -9.76
N GLU A 35 2.42 -4.81 -9.87
CA GLU A 35 1.04 -4.90 -10.32
C GLU A 35 0.08 -4.07 -9.47
N ASN A 36 -0.97 -3.57 -10.10
CA ASN A 36 -2.06 -2.90 -9.41
C ASN A 36 -2.98 -3.95 -8.77
N HIS A 37 -2.85 -4.16 -7.48
CA HIS A 37 -3.68 -5.12 -6.76
C HIS A 37 -5.18 -4.75 -6.77
N PHE A 38 -5.54 -3.49 -6.99
CA PHE A 38 -6.94 -3.06 -7.07
C PHE A 38 -7.61 -3.53 -8.37
N GLU A 39 -6.85 -3.71 -9.45
CA GLU A 39 -7.32 -4.37 -10.68
C GLU A 39 -7.20 -5.90 -10.62
N GLY A 40 -6.40 -6.43 -9.69
CA GLY A 40 -6.11 -7.85 -9.49
C GLY A 40 -6.81 -8.44 -8.26
N LYS A 41 -6.02 -8.81 -7.26
CA LYS A 41 -6.47 -9.54 -6.04
C LYS A 41 -7.52 -8.81 -5.20
N LEU A 42 -7.58 -7.48 -5.29
CA LEU A 42 -8.50 -6.64 -4.53
C LEU A 42 -9.65 -6.09 -5.38
N LYS A 43 -9.82 -6.58 -6.60
CA LYS A 43 -10.85 -6.11 -7.54
C LYS A 43 -12.28 -6.25 -6.97
N GLU A 44 -12.53 -7.26 -6.16
CA GLU A 44 -13.85 -7.51 -5.55
C GLU A 44 -14.30 -6.41 -4.58
N TYR A 45 -13.39 -5.54 -4.14
CA TYR A 45 -13.73 -4.42 -3.27
C TYR A 45 -14.19 -3.16 -4.01
N ASN A 46 -14.33 -3.24 -5.34
CA ASN A 46 -14.83 -2.17 -6.22
C ASN A 46 -14.09 -0.83 -6.05
N ILE A 47 -12.80 -0.88 -5.78
CA ILE A 47 -11.93 0.29 -5.74
C ILE A 47 -11.48 0.55 -7.18
N ASN A 48 -12.02 1.60 -7.80
CA ASN A 48 -11.73 1.92 -9.19
C ASN A 48 -10.44 2.76 -9.31
N ILE A 49 -9.32 2.08 -9.49
CA ILE A 49 -8.01 2.69 -9.73
C ILE A 49 -7.38 2.00 -10.94
N LYS A 50 -7.30 2.72 -12.05
CA LYS A 50 -6.72 2.23 -13.31
C LYS A 50 -5.20 2.25 -13.27
N THR A 51 -4.55 1.30 -13.90
CA THR A 51 -3.08 1.30 -14.03
C THR A 51 -2.64 2.32 -15.09
N LEU A 52 -1.80 3.29 -14.69
CA LEU A 52 -1.09 4.15 -15.61
C LEU A 52 0.20 3.45 -16.07
N ASN A 53 0.15 2.82 -17.24
CA ASN A 53 1.31 2.15 -17.81
C ASN A 53 2.14 3.10 -18.68
N LEU A 54 3.31 3.49 -18.21
CA LEU A 54 4.25 4.33 -18.95
C LEU A 54 5.24 3.53 -19.82
N GLY A 55 5.07 2.21 -19.93
CA GLY A 55 6.01 1.34 -20.67
C GLY A 55 7.39 1.27 -20.03
N LEU A 56 7.51 1.60 -18.74
CA LEU A 56 8.76 1.54 -17.98
C LEU A 56 8.66 0.38 -16.97
N LYS A 57 9.32 -0.72 -17.29
CA LYS A 57 9.37 -1.89 -16.40
C LYS A 57 9.92 -1.49 -15.02
N TYR A 58 9.24 -1.88 -13.95
CA TYR A 58 9.62 -1.54 -12.57
C TYR A 58 9.78 -0.03 -12.36
N PHE A 59 8.77 0.74 -12.75
CA PHE A 59 8.77 2.19 -12.58
C PHE A 59 9.21 2.61 -11.17
N GLY A 60 10.12 3.58 -11.12
CA GLY A 60 10.66 4.08 -9.85
C GLY A 60 11.84 3.28 -9.30
N PHE A 61 12.14 2.06 -9.79
CA PHE A 61 13.29 1.29 -9.30
C PHE A 61 14.64 1.68 -9.90
N ARG A 62 14.66 2.37 -11.03
CA ARG A 62 15.89 2.76 -11.74
C ARG A 62 16.01 4.27 -11.86
N TRP A 63 17.20 4.81 -11.60
CA TRP A 63 17.45 6.25 -11.72
C TRP A 63 17.23 6.80 -13.13
N TRP A 64 17.54 6.03 -14.15
CA TRP A 64 17.34 6.45 -15.55
C TRP A 64 15.85 6.66 -15.92
N HIS A 65 14.88 6.18 -15.13
CA HIS A 65 13.47 6.50 -15.33
C HIS A 65 13.19 8.01 -15.24
N ILE A 66 14.05 8.77 -14.57
CA ILE A 66 13.97 10.23 -14.49
C ILE A 66 13.98 10.89 -15.88
N LEU A 67 14.75 10.32 -16.83
CA LEU A 67 14.92 10.85 -18.19
C LEU A 67 13.70 10.57 -19.07
N PHE A 68 12.98 9.49 -18.79
CA PHE A 68 11.91 9.00 -19.65
C PHE A 68 10.50 9.21 -19.11
N ALA A 69 10.33 9.43 -17.80
CA ALA A 69 8.99 9.52 -17.17
C ALA A 69 8.11 10.60 -17.83
N LYS A 70 8.62 11.82 -18.00
CA LYS A 70 7.90 12.92 -18.66
C LYS A 70 7.53 12.58 -20.10
N LYS A 71 8.51 12.15 -20.91
CA LYS A 71 8.29 11.82 -22.33
C LYS A 71 7.27 10.70 -22.50
N ARG A 72 7.36 9.65 -21.67
CA ARG A 72 6.44 8.52 -21.72
C ARG A 72 5.02 8.87 -21.28
N PHE A 73 4.90 9.82 -20.37
CA PHE A 73 3.59 10.33 -19.96
C PHE A 73 2.93 11.13 -21.10
N LEU A 74 3.63 12.08 -21.68
CA LEU A 74 3.12 12.93 -22.76
C LEU A 74 2.73 12.12 -24.01
N ASN A 75 3.38 10.98 -24.27
CA ASN A 75 3.01 10.07 -25.35
C ASN A 75 1.68 9.31 -25.13
N LYS A 76 0.97 9.56 -24.02
CA LYS A 76 -0.33 8.94 -23.68
C LYS A 76 -1.54 9.87 -23.93
N ASP A 77 -1.36 10.90 -24.76
CA ASP A 77 -2.40 11.90 -25.06
C ASP A 77 -2.98 12.60 -23.83
N SER A 78 -2.15 12.69 -22.78
CA SER A 78 -2.50 13.37 -21.53
C SER A 78 -1.56 14.55 -21.32
N ASP A 79 -2.13 15.75 -21.12
CA ASP A 79 -1.31 16.96 -20.92
C ASP A 79 -0.68 16.98 -19.53
N LYS A 80 -1.44 16.73 -18.50
CA LYS A 80 -1.00 16.73 -17.10
C LYS A 80 -1.98 16.00 -16.18
N ILE A 81 -1.53 15.77 -14.95
CA ILE A 81 -2.33 15.22 -13.84
C ILE A 81 -2.63 16.36 -12.85
N ASP A 82 -3.87 16.49 -12.38
CA ASP A 82 -4.21 17.52 -11.40
C ASP A 82 -3.45 17.33 -10.07
N LEU A 83 -3.37 16.09 -9.59
CA LEU A 83 -2.71 15.76 -8.33
C LEU A 83 -1.93 14.45 -8.41
N VAL A 84 -0.64 14.51 -8.15
CA VAL A 84 0.21 13.34 -7.90
C VAL A 84 0.42 13.16 -6.40
N ILE A 85 0.11 11.96 -5.88
CA ILE A 85 0.28 11.61 -4.47
C ILE A 85 1.38 10.56 -4.36
N ASP A 86 2.51 10.91 -3.76
CA ASP A 86 3.61 10.00 -3.43
C ASP A 86 3.59 9.65 -1.94
N LEU A 87 3.20 8.42 -1.65
CA LEU A 87 3.11 7.89 -0.27
C LEU A 87 4.33 7.06 0.15
N GLN A 88 5.38 7.02 -0.67
CA GLN A 88 6.50 6.09 -0.46
C GLN A 88 7.67 6.68 0.30
N SER A 89 7.79 7.99 0.32
CA SER A 89 8.88 8.73 0.96
C SER A 89 10.30 8.24 0.57
N LYS A 90 10.46 7.74 -0.65
CA LYS A 90 11.75 7.32 -1.21
C LYS A 90 12.23 8.34 -2.23
N LEU A 91 13.29 9.07 -1.90
CA LEU A 91 13.82 10.18 -2.71
C LEU A 91 13.85 9.89 -4.21
N ARG A 92 14.43 8.76 -4.62
CA ARG A 92 14.49 8.40 -6.04
C ARG A 92 13.12 8.36 -6.69
N ASN A 93 12.15 7.70 -6.06
CA ASN A 93 10.81 7.56 -6.60
C ASN A 93 10.07 8.90 -6.62
N THR A 94 10.23 9.70 -5.57
CA THR A 94 9.70 11.06 -5.49
C THR A 94 10.20 11.93 -6.64
N ILE A 95 11.51 11.92 -6.90
CA ILE A 95 12.10 12.71 -8.00
C ILE A 95 11.57 12.24 -9.36
N ILE A 96 11.42 10.92 -9.57
CA ILE A 96 10.90 10.36 -10.81
C ILE A 96 9.42 10.74 -11.00
N LEU A 97 8.59 10.59 -9.96
CA LEU A 97 7.18 10.96 -10.00
C LEU A 97 6.99 12.45 -10.23
N ASN A 98 7.84 13.30 -9.65
CA ASN A 98 7.81 14.75 -9.83
C ASN A 98 8.16 15.21 -11.26
N LYS A 99 8.67 14.32 -12.13
CA LYS A 99 8.86 14.58 -13.57
C LYS A 99 7.60 14.38 -14.41
N ILE A 100 6.59 13.73 -13.88
CA ILE A 100 5.29 13.62 -14.55
C ILE A 100 4.62 14.99 -14.51
N PRO A 101 4.12 15.53 -15.62
CA PRO A 101 3.42 16.81 -15.63
C PRO A 101 2.21 16.79 -14.67
N HIS A 102 2.15 17.77 -13.76
CA HIS A 102 1.11 17.86 -12.75
C HIS A 102 0.88 19.30 -12.30
N ASP A 103 -0.32 19.58 -11.75
CA ASP A 103 -0.61 20.84 -11.09
C ASP A 103 -0.17 20.82 -9.62
N HIS A 104 -0.49 19.73 -8.94
CA HIS A 104 -0.18 19.56 -7.53
C HIS A 104 0.62 18.28 -7.29
N PHE A 105 1.62 18.39 -6.43
CA PHE A 105 2.44 17.25 -5.99
C PHE A 105 2.46 17.18 -4.47
N TYR A 106 2.06 16.05 -3.94
CA TYR A 106 2.10 15.76 -2.51
C TYR A 106 3.07 14.59 -2.25
N SER A 107 4.04 14.78 -1.37
CA SER A 107 4.98 13.74 -0.94
C SER A 107 5.48 14.00 0.47
N ALA A 108 5.50 12.97 1.31
CA ALA A 108 6.08 13.05 2.65
C ALA A 108 7.62 13.01 2.66
N THR A 109 8.27 12.87 1.51
CA THR A 109 9.73 12.79 1.39
C THR A 109 10.39 14.07 1.94
N PHE A 110 11.40 13.86 2.80
CA PHE A 110 12.13 14.94 3.48
C PHE A 110 11.22 15.95 4.19
N GLY A 111 10.23 15.48 4.94
CA GLY A 111 9.31 16.35 5.66
C GLY A 111 8.53 17.26 4.71
N PHE A 112 7.95 16.68 3.67
CA PHE A 112 7.08 17.36 2.69
C PHE A 112 7.77 18.43 1.83
N LYS A 113 9.11 18.46 1.76
CA LYS A 113 9.85 19.46 0.98
C LYS A 113 9.56 19.45 -0.52
N PHE A 114 9.05 18.33 -1.05
CA PHE A 114 8.66 18.19 -2.47
C PHE A 114 7.23 18.62 -2.76
N CYS A 115 6.41 18.92 -1.75
CA CYS A 115 5.05 19.39 -1.99
C CYS A 115 5.04 20.73 -2.74
N THR A 116 4.12 20.88 -3.70
CA THR A 116 3.92 22.15 -4.41
C THR A 116 3.44 23.26 -3.50
N LYS A 117 2.59 22.95 -2.51
CA LYS A 117 2.17 23.88 -1.47
C LYS A 117 3.04 23.71 -0.23
N LYS A 118 3.74 24.78 0.15
CA LYS A 118 4.57 24.80 1.36
C LYS A 118 3.71 25.09 2.57
N LYS A 119 3.45 24.06 3.37
CA LYS A 119 2.73 24.14 4.64
C LYS A 119 3.43 23.24 5.66
N GLU A 120 3.17 23.45 6.92
CA GLU A 120 3.53 22.50 7.96
C GLU A 120 2.52 21.34 7.97
N TYR A 121 3.01 20.14 7.83
CA TYR A 121 2.23 18.90 7.86
C TYR A 121 2.66 18.11 9.09
N LEU A 122 1.88 18.20 10.15
CA LEU A 122 2.25 17.69 11.47
C LEU A 122 1.61 16.32 11.78
N SER A 123 0.60 15.92 11.01
CA SER A 123 -0.08 14.66 11.27
C SER A 123 0.70 13.45 10.72
N ASN A 124 0.61 12.34 11.45
CA ASN A 124 1.05 11.03 10.95
C ASN A 124 0.03 10.40 9.98
N ASP A 125 -1.15 10.99 9.84
CA ASP A 125 -2.20 10.53 8.93
C ASP A 125 -2.12 11.28 7.59
N HIS A 126 -1.84 10.54 6.53
CA HIS A 126 -1.75 11.11 5.18
C HIS A 126 -3.05 11.76 4.71
N LEU A 127 -4.22 11.31 5.17
CA LEU A 127 -5.49 11.91 4.78
C LEU A 127 -5.65 13.30 5.38
N GLU A 128 -5.26 13.49 6.64
CA GLU A 128 -5.29 14.79 7.32
C GLU A 128 -4.32 15.77 6.65
N ASN A 129 -3.10 15.30 6.35
CA ASN A 129 -2.12 16.11 5.64
C ASN A 129 -2.59 16.48 4.22
N LEU A 130 -3.22 15.55 3.48
CA LEU A 130 -3.81 15.82 2.16
C LEU A 130 -4.98 16.81 2.26
N SER A 131 -5.84 16.68 3.26
CA SER A 131 -6.93 17.64 3.52
C SER A 131 -6.37 19.05 3.72
N SER A 132 -5.31 19.17 4.53
CA SER A 132 -4.60 20.44 4.73
C SER A 132 -3.94 20.94 3.44
N PHE A 133 -3.27 20.06 2.69
CA PHE A 133 -2.60 20.38 1.43
C PHE A 133 -3.57 20.94 0.39
N LEU A 134 -4.74 20.31 0.24
CA LEU A 134 -5.78 20.71 -0.71
C LEU A 134 -6.67 21.84 -0.18
N ASN A 135 -6.57 22.15 1.10
CA ASN A 135 -7.44 23.12 1.80
C ASN A 135 -8.92 22.72 1.74
N ILE A 136 -9.21 21.44 1.94
CA ILE A 136 -10.56 20.86 1.94
C ILE A 136 -10.70 19.91 3.12
N ASN A 137 -11.94 19.65 3.53
CA ASN A 137 -12.22 18.65 4.56
C ASN A 137 -12.63 17.31 3.92
N ILE A 138 -11.75 16.33 3.95
CA ILE A 138 -12.02 15.00 3.42
C ILE A 138 -12.48 14.09 4.57
N ARG A 139 -13.74 13.65 4.51
CA ARG A 139 -14.28 12.73 5.52
C ARG A 139 -13.55 11.38 5.44
N LYS A 140 -12.95 10.97 6.56
CA LYS A 140 -12.27 9.68 6.68
C LYS A 140 -13.27 8.52 6.65
N ILE A 141 -13.10 7.63 5.71
CA ILE A 141 -13.81 6.36 5.62
C ILE A 141 -12.90 5.25 6.16
N LYS A 142 -13.34 4.56 7.19
CA LYS A 142 -12.62 3.40 7.73
C LYS A 142 -13.07 2.13 7.01
N PHE A 143 -12.11 1.35 6.54
CA PHE A 143 -12.40 0.02 6.05
C PHE A 143 -12.80 -0.87 7.24
N ASN A 144 -13.95 -1.53 7.13
CA ASN A 144 -14.44 -2.41 8.16
C ASN A 144 -14.25 -3.86 7.72
N LEU A 145 -13.60 -4.67 8.56
CA LEU A 145 -13.42 -6.12 8.31
C LEU A 145 -14.76 -6.86 8.15
N ARG A 146 -15.86 -6.31 8.67
CA ARG A 146 -17.21 -6.83 8.42
C ARG A 146 -17.62 -6.80 6.95
N ASN A 147 -16.99 -5.92 6.17
CA ASN A 147 -17.22 -5.80 4.72
C ASN A 147 -16.41 -6.82 3.90
N LEU A 148 -15.60 -7.67 4.56
CA LEU A 148 -14.95 -8.79 3.88
C LEU A 148 -16.01 -9.72 3.28
N HIS A 149 -15.71 -10.22 2.08
CA HIS A 149 -16.57 -11.18 1.40
C HIS A 149 -16.79 -12.41 2.27
N GLU A 150 -18.03 -12.93 2.30
CA GLU A 150 -18.43 -14.01 3.21
C GLU A 150 -17.58 -15.27 3.05
N LYS A 151 -17.10 -15.57 1.84
CA LYS A 151 -16.19 -16.70 1.59
C LYS A 151 -14.93 -16.69 2.50
N TYR A 152 -14.36 -15.50 2.78
CA TYR A 152 -13.19 -15.39 3.64
C TYR A 152 -13.53 -15.60 5.11
N LYS A 153 -14.70 -15.14 5.53
CA LYS A 153 -15.17 -15.33 6.90
C LYS A 153 -15.50 -16.79 7.17
N SER A 154 -16.17 -17.44 6.21
CA SER A 154 -16.52 -18.86 6.28
C SER A 154 -15.26 -19.73 6.33
N GLU A 155 -14.28 -19.43 5.48
CA GLU A 155 -13.01 -20.18 5.47
C GLU A 155 -12.19 -19.93 6.74
N ALA A 156 -12.12 -18.69 7.22
CA ALA A 156 -11.48 -18.39 8.50
C ALA A 156 -12.13 -19.14 9.66
N LYS A 157 -13.48 -19.20 9.70
CA LYS A 157 -14.22 -19.94 10.71
C LYS A 157 -14.01 -21.46 10.59
N ARG A 158 -13.88 -21.97 9.37
CA ARG A 158 -13.58 -23.40 9.14
C ARG A 158 -12.19 -23.78 9.65
N LEU A 159 -11.18 -22.93 9.37
CA LEU A 159 -9.79 -23.17 9.76
C LEU A 159 -9.53 -22.89 11.25
N LEU A 160 -10.21 -21.89 11.79
CA LEU A 160 -10.04 -21.40 13.16
C LEU A 160 -11.42 -21.37 13.87
N PRO A 161 -12.02 -22.54 14.18
CA PRO A 161 -13.39 -22.62 14.70
C PRO A 161 -13.54 -22.07 16.12
N ASP A 162 -12.44 -22.05 16.88
CA ASP A 162 -12.42 -21.66 18.29
C ASP A 162 -12.03 -20.19 18.49
N LYS A 163 -11.62 -19.87 19.71
CA LYS A 163 -11.13 -18.56 20.14
C LYS A 163 -9.74 -18.69 20.76
N ASN A 164 -9.16 -17.55 21.12
CA ASN A 164 -7.86 -17.47 21.80
C ASN A 164 -6.66 -17.91 20.97
N TYR A 165 -6.72 -17.75 19.66
CA TYR A 165 -5.59 -17.98 18.78
C TYR A 165 -4.55 -16.84 18.86
N ILE A 166 -3.28 -17.21 18.74
CA ILE A 166 -2.16 -16.29 18.52
C ILE A 166 -1.45 -16.71 17.24
N GLY A 167 -1.50 -15.86 16.22
CA GLY A 167 -0.91 -16.13 14.91
C GLY A 167 0.56 -15.75 14.85
N PHE A 168 1.36 -16.61 14.23
CA PHE A 168 2.76 -16.39 13.90
C PHE A 168 2.95 -16.36 12.40
N SER A 169 3.70 -15.38 11.91
CA SER A 169 4.23 -15.34 10.55
C SER A 169 5.72 -15.61 10.63
N LEU A 170 6.18 -16.72 10.06
CA LEU A 170 7.58 -17.15 10.16
C LEU A 170 8.50 -16.33 9.25
N THR A 171 8.00 -15.81 8.13
CA THR A 171 8.79 -15.06 7.17
C THR A 171 8.35 -13.62 7.03
N GLN A 172 9.31 -12.78 6.59
CA GLN A 172 9.08 -11.35 6.35
C GLN A 172 8.65 -11.04 4.90
N GLY A 173 8.33 -12.04 4.09
CA GLY A 173 7.99 -11.87 2.67
C GLY A 173 9.13 -11.35 1.79
N ASN A 174 10.28 -10.98 2.36
CA ASN A 174 11.45 -10.51 1.64
C ASN A 174 12.67 -11.37 1.97
N ILE A 175 13.02 -12.26 1.07
CA ILE A 175 14.14 -13.21 1.19
C ILE A 175 15.51 -12.54 1.43
N TYR A 176 15.67 -11.26 1.07
CA TYR A 176 16.92 -10.51 1.27
C TYR A 176 17.04 -9.89 2.66
N ARG A 177 15.99 -9.93 3.49
CA ARG A 177 16.05 -9.46 4.86
C ARG A 177 16.49 -10.60 5.78
N LYS A 178 17.76 -10.61 6.19
CA LYS A 178 18.35 -11.60 7.11
C LYS A 178 17.95 -11.41 8.59
N LYS A 179 16.82 -10.77 8.88
CA LYS A 179 16.36 -10.51 10.25
C LYS A 179 15.22 -11.44 10.65
N ASN A 180 15.37 -12.70 10.39
CA ASN A 180 14.39 -13.70 10.84
C ASN A 180 14.75 -14.18 12.24
N TRP A 181 13.77 -14.29 13.08
CA TRP A 181 13.88 -14.99 14.34
C TRP A 181 14.07 -16.47 14.06
N SER A 182 14.87 -17.20 14.88
CA SER A 182 15.07 -18.63 14.65
C SER A 182 13.77 -19.39 14.88
N ILE A 183 13.60 -20.51 14.19
CA ILE A 183 12.41 -21.35 14.34
C ILE A 183 12.28 -21.87 15.78
N ASP A 184 13.39 -22.19 16.45
CA ASP A 184 13.42 -22.65 17.83
C ASP A 184 12.84 -21.61 18.82
N ASN A 185 13.08 -20.34 18.56
CA ASN A 185 12.52 -19.25 19.34
C ASN A 185 11.00 -19.15 19.15
N PHE A 186 10.51 -19.36 17.92
CA PHE A 186 9.06 -19.43 17.65
C PHE A 186 8.43 -20.61 18.37
N ILE A 187 9.05 -21.79 18.33
CA ILE A 187 8.58 -22.99 19.02
C ILE A 187 8.56 -22.77 20.53
N THR A 188 9.64 -22.22 21.09
CA THR A 188 9.73 -21.89 22.52
C THR A 188 8.61 -20.94 22.96
N LEU A 189 8.35 -19.90 22.17
CA LEU A 189 7.28 -18.96 22.46
C LEU A 189 5.88 -19.61 22.31
N ALA A 190 5.70 -20.44 21.29
CA ALA A 190 4.45 -21.16 21.08
C ALA A 190 4.12 -22.08 22.26
N ASN A 191 5.11 -22.80 22.80
CA ASN A 191 4.94 -23.62 24.00
C ASN A 191 4.51 -22.79 25.22
N LYS A 192 5.18 -21.67 25.50
CA LYS A 192 4.81 -20.73 26.59
C LYS A 192 3.40 -20.14 26.41
N ILE A 193 2.95 -19.95 25.18
CA ILE A 193 1.61 -19.48 24.86
C ILE A 193 0.58 -20.57 25.14
N SER A 194 0.89 -21.83 24.79
CA SER A 194 0.04 -22.99 25.06
C SER A 194 -0.16 -23.21 26.56
N GLU A 195 0.88 -23.03 27.37
CA GLU A 195 0.78 -23.09 28.86
C GLU A 195 -0.20 -22.05 29.41
N LYS A 196 -0.47 -20.98 28.70
CA LYS A 196 -1.45 -19.93 29.06
C LYS A 196 -2.83 -20.14 28.43
N ASN A 197 -3.17 -21.38 28.06
CA ASN A 197 -4.44 -21.71 27.39
C ASN A 197 -4.73 -20.89 26.13
N LYS A 198 -3.67 -20.46 25.40
CA LYS A 198 -3.76 -19.86 24.07
C LYS A 198 -3.34 -20.87 23.02
N ARG A 199 -3.87 -20.73 21.82
CA ARG A 199 -3.59 -21.65 20.70
C ARG A 199 -2.65 -20.97 19.69
N PRO A 200 -1.39 -21.40 19.59
CA PRO A 200 -0.48 -20.89 18.56
C PRO A 200 -0.92 -21.39 17.18
N VAL A 201 -0.91 -20.51 16.19
CA VAL A 201 -1.22 -20.82 14.80
C VAL A 201 -0.11 -20.27 13.91
N PHE A 202 0.50 -21.11 13.10
CA PHE A 202 1.56 -20.73 12.20
C PHE A 202 0.99 -20.51 10.80
N PHE A 203 1.22 -19.33 10.24
CA PHE A 203 0.94 -19.01 8.83
C PHE A 203 2.19 -19.35 8.02
N ILE A 204 2.13 -20.46 7.28
CA ILE A 204 3.26 -21.03 6.55
C ILE A 204 3.04 -20.82 5.06
N GLU A 205 4.04 -20.29 4.34
CA GLU A 205 4.04 -20.26 2.89
C GLU A 205 4.42 -21.64 2.31
N LYS A 206 3.90 -21.97 1.12
CA LYS A 206 4.13 -23.28 0.47
C LYS A 206 5.61 -23.69 0.40
N LYS A 207 6.52 -22.75 0.22
CA LYS A 207 7.97 -22.94 0.20
C LYS A 207 8.62 -23.19 1.57
N GLU A 208 7.86 -23.07 2.66
CA GLU A 208 8.32 -23.24 4.04
C GLU A 208 7.86 -24.58 4.63
N ILE A 209 7.14 -25.40 3.84
CA ILE A 209 6.63 -26.71 4.29
C ILE A 209 7.78 -27.72 4.43
N GLU A 210 8.94 -27.44 3.81
CA GLU A 210 10.13 -28.28 3.82
C GLU A 210 11.13 -27.92 4.96
N LEU A 211 10.78 -26.97 5.82
CA LEU A 211 11.54 -26.58 7.01
C LEU A 211 11.01 -27.27 8.27
#